data_7cc433db3ad8513eb19c177d976b25e1
#
_entry.id   7cc433db3ad8513eb19c177d976b25e1
#
_cell.length_a   1.000
_cell.length_b   1.000
_cell.length_c   1.000
_cell.angle_alpha   90.00
_cell.angle_beta   90.00
_cell.angle_gamma   90.00
#
_symmetry.space_group_name_H-M   'P 1'
#
loop_
_entity.id
_entity.type
_entity.pdbx_description
1 polymer ?
#
loop_
_entity_poly.entity_id
_entity_poly.type
_entity_poly.pdbx_seq_one_letter_code
_entity_poly.pdbx_strand_id
1 'polypeptide(L)'
;MGTLYLCAAGNPDGVRLAIEVNEVEQRWDQIVILDDDPSKLGVEIMGVPVVGPFSKLSDHKAGDEAVNLVARSTKVRDRVRAIIEDFGISLVSLVHPTVDIRGATIGRAVTVYAGCTVSALSTVGDHSVVFTQAVLGHGASLGNGAVIAPGGVVNARVQVGDRAYIGSNASVLPDLTVGKDATVSACSAAIGDIPEGATALGVPAEVMGGSSIMPTQDADTQAIASDLSSVFGVVLGVQAYSNDMNFFEAGGNSKQALDVRQAIQDKLGFSISVVDMFRCPSPALMASHLGGSANGSIHQSRAAMRKRRSRARP
;
A
#
# COMPACT_ATOMS: atom_id res chain seq x y z
N MET A 1 33.94 -2.67 12.89
CA MET A 1 32.57 -2.25 12.51
C MET A 1 31.80 -3.47 12.03
N GLY A 2 30.51 -3.40 11.80
CA GLY A 2 29.67 -4.54 11.42
C GLY A 2 29.26 -4.53 9.97
N THR A 3 28.36 -5.48 9.62
CA THR A 3 27.72 -5.57 8.32
C THR A 3 26.33 -4.95 8.38
N LEU A 4 25.95 -4.15 7.37
CA LEU A 4 24.56 -3.72 7.16
C LEU A 4 23.86 -4.68 6.20
N TYR A 5 22.80 -5.33 6.67
CA TYR A 5 21.93 -6.18 5.87
C TYR A 5 20.73 -5.39 5.36
N LEU A 6 20.62 -5.24 4.05
CA LEU A 6 19.48 -4.63 3.38
C LEU A 6 18.46 -5.72 3.02
N CYS A 7 17.33 -5.75 3.69
CA CYS A 7 16.32 -6.77 3.53
C CYS A 7 15.30 -6.37 2.46
N ALA A 8 15.27 -7.07 1.35
CA ALA A 8 14.55 -6.93 0.08
C ALA A 8 15.32 -6.16 -1.00
N ALA A 9 15.62 -6.85 -2.10
CA ALA A 9 16.37 -6.35 -3.25
C ALA A 9 15.52 -5.50 -4.25
N GLY A 10 14.22 -5.33 -3.99
CA GLY A 10 13.30 -4.66 -4.92
C GLY A 10 13.31 -3.13 -4.86
N ASN A 11 14.22 -2.52 -4.09
CA ASN A 11 14.27 -1.07 -3.87
C ASN A 11 15.70 -0.52 -4.06
N PRO A 12 16.14 -0.26 -5.31
CA PRO A 12 17.47 0.28 -5.59
C PRO A 12 17.75 1.63 -4.93
N ASP A 13 16.73 2.48 -4.77
CA ASP A 13 16.89 3.77 -4.07
C ASP A 13 17.20 3.58 -2.59
N GLY A 14 16.70 2.50 -1.96
CA GLY A 14 17.07 2.15 -0.59
C GLY A 14 18.51 1.66 -0.48
N VAL A 15 19.02 0.95 -1.49
CA VAL A 15 20.44 0.58 -1.56
C VAL A 15 21.31 1.83 -1.69
N ARG A 16 20.94 2.75 -2.59
CA ARG A 16 21.63 4.04 -2.75
C ARG A 16 21.67 4.82 -1.43
N LEU A 17 20.53 4.94 -0.76
CA LEU A 17 20.47 5.61 0.55
C LEU A 17 21.44 5.01 1.57
N ALA A 18 21.51 3.68 1.65
CA ALA A 18 22.41 3.01 2.56
C ALA A 18 23.90 3.30 2.24
N ILE A 19 24.25 3.34 0.96
CA ILE A 19 25.60 3.73 0.50
C ILE A 19 25.89 5.18 0.91
N GLU A 20 25.02 6.12 0.56
CA GLU A 20 25.22 7.56 0.83
C GLU A 20 25.29 7.87 2.33
N VAL A 21 24.49 7.18 3.16
CA VAL A 21 24.60 7.28 4.63
C VAL A 21 25.95 6.75 5.11
N ASN A 22 26.38 5.58 4.60
CA ASN A 22 27.64 4.98 5.05
C ASN A 22 28.88 5.76 4.57
N GLU A 23 28.83 6.44 3.43
CA GLU A 23 29.90 7.33 2.97
C GLU A 23 30.16 8.47 3.95
N VAL A 24 29.12 8.97 4.63
CA VAL A 24 29.21 10.08 5.59
C VAL A 24 29.49 9.57 7.02
N GLU A 25 28.73 8.56 7.46
CA GLU A 25 28.76 8.09 8.85
C GLU A 25 29.84 7.04 9.13
N GLN A 26 30.28 6.32 8.10
CA GLN A 26 31.29 5.24 8.17
C GLN A 26 30.98 4.20 9.25
N ARG A 27 29.70 3.77 9.33
CA ARG A 27 29.19 2.86 10.38
C ARG A 27 29.50 1.40 10.10
N TRP A 28 29.50 0.99 8.84
CA TRP A 28 29.61 -0.41 8.45
C TRP A 28 30.81 -0.62 7.54
N ASP A 29 31.52 -1.76 7.77
CA ASP A 29 32.63 -2.19 6.90
C ASP A 29 32.07 -2.79 5.59
N GLN A 30 30.86 -3.34 5.64
CA GLN A 30 30.22 -4.01 4.50
C GLN A 30 28.73 -3.73 4.47
N ILE A 31 28.18 -3.60 3.25
CA ILE A 31 26.75 -3.55 2.98
C ILE A 31 26.43 -4.73 2.06
N VAL A 32 25.40 -5.51 2.40
CA VAL A 32 24.92 -6.64 1.60
C VAL A 32 23.41 -6.66 1.53
N ILE A 33 22.86 -7.30 0.50
CA ILE A 33 21.41 -7.42 0.31
C ILE A 33 20.98 -8.87 0.60
N LEU A 34 19.84 -9.02 1.28
CA LEU A 34 19.14 -10.28 1.46
C LEU A 34 17.80 -10.24 0.73
N ASP A 35 17.46 -11.30 0.02
CA ASP A 35 16.16 -11.47 -0.64
C ASP A 35 15.83 -12.97 -0.72
N ASP A 36 14.57 -13.32 -0.41
CA ASP A 36 14.12 -14.72 -0.42
C ASP A 36 13.85 -15.26 -1.83
N ASP A 37 13.87 -14.40 -2.86
CA ASP A 37 13.77 -14.82 -4.25
C ASP A 37 15.13 -15.40 -4.72
N PRO A 38 15.22 -16.73 -4.96
CA PRO A 38 16.48 -17.38 -5.33
C PRO A 38 17.02 -16.89 -6.69
N SER A 39 16.19 -16.33 -7.55
CA SER A 39 16.62 -15.78 -8.84
C SER A 39 17.49 -14.54 -8.71
N LYS A 40 17.48 -13.89 -7.56
CA LYS A 40 18.27 -12.69 -7.27
C LYS A 40 19.64 -13.00 -6.66
N LEU A 41 19.89 -14.23 -6.25
CA LEU A 41 21.16 -14.60 -5.63
C LEU A 41 22.34 -14.29 -6.58
N GLY A 42 23.33 -13.57 -6.07
CA GLY A 42 24.52 -13.15 -6.82
C GLY A 42 24.28 -11.95 -7.76
N VAL A 43 23.06 -11.41 -7.82
CA VAL A 43 22.81 -10.15 -8.52
C VAL A 43 23.43 -9.00 -7.71
N GLU A 44 24.01 -8.03 -8.39
CA GLU A 44 24.49 -6.80 -7.76
C GLU A 44 23.55 -5.63 -8.05
N ILE A 45 23.24 -4.84 -7.04
CA ILE A 45 22.47 -3.60 -7.15
C ILE A 45 23.37 -2.46 -6.71
N MET A 46 23.76 -1.60 -7.64
CA MET A 46 24.71 -0.51 -7.39
C MET A 46 26.04 -0.99 -6.75
N GLY A 47 26.52 -2.17 -7.16
CA GLY A 47 27.74 -2.77 -6.61
C GLY A 47 27.54 -3.49 -5.27
N VAL A 48 26.34 -3.52 -4.72
CA VAL A 48 26.02 -4.24 -3.49
C VAL A 48 25.44 -5.61 -3.84
N PRO A 49 26.07 -6.73 -3.40
CA PRO A 49 25.65 -8.07 -3.78
C PRO A 49 24.42 -8.56 -3.00
N VAL A 50 23.54 -9.29 -3.67
CA VAL A 50 22.51 -10.13 -3.03
C VAL A 50 23.17 -11.44 -2.61
N VAL A 51 23.35 -11.63 -1.31
CA VAL A 51 24.15 -12.74 -0.76
C VAL A 51 23.31 -13.95 -0.32
N GLY A 52 21.97 -13.83 -0.27
CA GLY A 52 21.09 -14.94 0.07
C GLY A 52 19.76 -14.54 0.67
N PRO A 53 19.00 -15.50 1.21
CA PRO A 53 17.71 -15.30 1.83
C PRO A 53 17.82 -14.66 3.23
N PHE A 54 16.69 -14.22 3.78
CA PHE A 54 16.62 -13.63 5.13
C PHE A 54 17.10 -14.59 6.23
N SER A 55 17.03 -15.90 6.02
CA SER A 55 17.57 -16.88 6.98
C SER A 55 19.06 -16.71 7.28
N LYS A 56 19.83 -16.04 6.42
CA LYS A 56 21.24 -15.69 6.72
C LYS A 56 21.41 -14.72 7.90
N LEU A 57 20.32 -14.03 8.29
CA LEU A 57 20.34 -13.23 9.50
C LEU A 57 20.61 -14.05 10.77
N SER A 58 20.40 -15.39 10.75
CA SER A 58 20.78 -16.28 11.86
C SER A 58 22.27 -16.24 12.19
N ASP A 59 23.10 -15.86 11.22
CA ASP A 59 24.57 -15.86 11.34
C ASP A 59 25.13 -14.48 11.70
N HIS A 60 24.24 -13.49 12.00
CA HIS A 60 24.66 -12.13 12.33
C HIS A 60 25.53 -12.09 13.59
N LYS A 61 26.44 -11.14 13.64
CA LYS A 61 27.40 -10.93 14.71
C LYS A 61 27.07 -9.67 15.50
N ALA A 62 27.67 -9.57 16.66
CA ALA A 62 27.59 -8.31 17.43
C ALA A 62 28.13 -7.14 16.60
N GLY A 63 27.34 -6.08 16.46
CA GLY A 63 27.64 -4.91 15.65
C GLY A 63 27.08 -4.97 14.22
N ASP A 64 26.48 -6.09 13.81
CA ASP A 64 25.69 -6.13 12.56
C ASP A 64 24.32 -5.51 12.76
N GLU A 65 23.82 -4.88 11.71
CA GLU A 65 22.55 -4.15 11.72
C GLU A 65 21.76 -4.47 10.44
N ALA A 66 20.45 -4.25 10.49
CA ALA A 66 19.57 -4.51 9.35
C ALA A 66 18.65 -3.32 9.03
N VAL A 67 18.22 -3.23 7.79
CA VAL A 67 17.20 -2.30 7.31
C VAL A 67 16.17 -3.03 6.46
N ASN A 68 14.90 -2.77 6.72
CA ASN A 68 13.80 -3.29 5.93
C ASN A 68 13.55 -2.36 4.73
N LEU A 69 13.85 -2.80 3.52
CA LEU A 69 13.67 -2.04 2.27
C LEU A 69 12.36 -2.32 1.53
N VAL A 70 11.45 -3.11 2.10
CA VAL A 70 10.13 -3.34 1.49
C VAL A 70 9.39 -2.02 1.32
N ALA A 71 9.00 -1.66 0.09
CA ALA A 71 8.51 -0.34 -0.27
C ALA A 71 7.02 -0.28 -0.62
N ARG A 72 6.45 -1.34 -1.22
CA ARG A 72 5.15 -1.28 -1.89
C ARG A 72 3.91 -1.47 -1.01
N SER A 73 4.05 -2.10 0.14
CA SER A 73 2.91 -2.46 1.00
C SER A 73 3.28 -2.34 2.46
N THR A 74 2.55 -1.53 3.19
CA THR A 74 2.72 -1.38 4.64
C THR A 74 2.52 -2.70 5.38
N LYS A 75 1.54 -3.52 4.96
CA LYS A 75 1.27 -4.85 5.54
C LYS A 75 2.42 -5.83 5.29
N VAL A 76 2.96 -5.88 4.06
CA VAL A 76 4.12 -6.74 3.74
C VAL A 76 5.35 -6.25 4.48
N ARG A 77 5.56 -4.92 4.54
CA ARG A 77 6.64 -4.31 5.28
C ARG A 77 6.60 -4.68 6.77
N ASP A 78 5.44 -4.63 7.38
CA ASP A 78 5.26 -5.00 8.80
C ASP A 78 5.53 -6.49 9.04
N ARG A 79 5.08 -7.37 8.14
CA ARG A 79 5.42 -8.80 8.19
C ARG A 79 6.91 -9.06 8.08
N VAL A 80 7.59 -8.41 7.13
CA VAL A 80 9.05 -8.56 6.96
C VAL A 80 9.80 -7.99 8.17
N ARG A 81 9.32 -6.88 8.75
CA ARG A 81 9.86 -6.37 10.01
C ARG A 81 9.85 -7.44 11.11
N ALA A 82 8.71 -8.09 11.32
CA ALA A 82 8.59 -9.13 12.34
C ALA A 82 9.56 -10.29 12.07
N ILE A 83 9.71 -10.72 10.82
CA ILE A 83 10.66 -11.77 10.44
C ILE A 83 12.10 -11.35 10.77
N ILE A 84 12.49 -10.11 10.50
CA ILE A 84 13.86 -9.64 10.79
C ILE A 84 14.08 -9.57 12.31
N GLU A 85 13.12 -9.06 13.07
CA GLU A 85 13.20 -8.95 14.52
C GLU A 85 13.30 -10.33 15.20
N ASP A 86 12.67 -11.37 14.66
CA ASP A 86 12.74 -12.74 15.18
C ASP A 86 14.16 -13.32 15.13
N PHE A 87 15.04 -12.81 14.26
CA PHE A 87 16.46 -13.16 14.26
C PHE A 87 17.27 -12.44 15.36
N GLY A 88 16.69 -11.48 16.06
CA GLY A 88 17.37 -10.75 17.14
C GLY A 88 18.36 -9.68 16.66
N ILE A 89 18.44 -9.40 15.36
CA ILE A 89 19.30 -8.34 14.80
C ILE A 89 18.64 -6.96 14.98
N SER A 90 19.47 -5.94 15.23
CA SER A 90 18.99 -4.57 15.39
C SER A 90 18.56 -3.95 14.07
N LEU A 91 17.30 -3.53 13.98
CA LEU A 91 16.81 -2.69 12.88
C LEU A 91 17.20 -1.22 13.15
N VAL A 92 17.82 -0.59 12.14
CA VAL A 92 18.37 0.78 12.26
C VAL A 92 17.68 1.76 11.30
N SER A 93 17.76 3.03 11.66
CA SER A 93 17.29 4.12 10.82
C SER A 93 18.34 4.52 9.78
N LEU A 94 17.87 4.85 8.58
CA LEU A 94 18.65 5.52 7.54
C LEU A 94 17.99 6.87 7.25
N VAL A 95 18.67 7.94 7.58
CA VAL A 95 18.25 9.31 7.23
C VAL A 95 19.26 9.87 6.25
N HIS A 96 18.80 10.27 5.07
CA HIS A 96 19.71 10.82 4.05
C HIS A 96 20.47 12.05 4.59
N PRO A 97 21.79 12.14 4.39
CA PRO A 97 22.63 13.17 5.04
C PRO A 97 22.22 14.62 4.73
N THR A 98 21.49 14.85 3.62
CA THR A 98 21.03 16.21 3.26
C THR A 98 19.70 16.58 3.89
N VAL A 99 19.04 15.68 4.62
CA VAL A 99 17.75 15.97 5.26
C VAL A 99 17.97 16.56 6.64
N ASP A 100 17.49 17.77 6.84
CA ASP A 100 17.52 18.42 8.15
C ASP A 100 16.35 17.93 9.01
N ILE A 101 16.66 17.22 10.10
CA ILE A 101 15.69 16.69 11.06
C ILE A 101 15.70 17.43 12.40
N ARG A 102 16.36 18.60 12.48
CA ARG A 102 16.44 19.36 13.73
C ARG A 102 15.06 19.81 14.19
N GLY A 103 14.77 19.55 15.45
CA GLY A 103 13.47 19.85 16.04
C GLY A 103 12.35 18.85 15.70
N ALA A 104 12.63 17.79 14.96
CA ALA A 104 11.73 16.66 14.78
C ALA A 104 12.11 15.51 15.73
N THR A 105 11.13 14.66 16.05
CA THR A 105 11.35 13.41 16.78
C THR A 105 11.34 12.26 15.79
N ILE A 106 12.43 11.50 15.72
CA ILE A 106 12.58 10.36 14.81
C ILE A 106 12.60 9.07 15.63
N GLY A 107 11.71 8.15 15.31
CA GLY A 107 11.61 6.83 15.90
C GLY A 107 12.72 5.88 15.45
N ARG A 108 12.60 4.61 15.82
CA ARG A 108 13.55 3.55 15.46
C ARG A 108 13.25 2.98 14.06
N ALA A 109 14.30 2.50 13.39
CA ALA A 109 14.20 1.83 12.09
C ALA A 109 13.42 2.65 11.03
N VAL A 110 13.54 3.97 11.09
CA VAL A 110 12.93 4.92 10.16
C VAL A 110 13.82 5.05 8.93
N THR A 111 13.20 5.16 7.75
CA THR A 111 13.92 5.41 6.50
C THR A 111 13.45 6.73 5.91
N VAL A 112 14.37 7.71 5.76
CA VAL A 112 14.09 9.03 5.16
C VAL A 112 15.00 9.25 3.97
N TYR A 113 14.39 9.36 2.79
CA TYR A 113 15.12 9.50 1.52
C TYR A 113 15.53 10.94 1.22
N ALA A 114 16.35 11.09 0.18
CA ALA A 114 16.83 12.40 -0.28
C ALA A 114 15.71 13.37 -0.66
N GLY A 115 15.93 14.66 -0.41
CA GLY A 115 15.04 15.75 -0.78
C GLY A 115 13.75 15.84 0.04
N CYS A 116 13.63 15.03 1.11
CA CYS A 116 12.50 15.14 2.03
C CYS A 116 12.58 16.42 2.86
N THR A 117 11.40 16.96 3.19
CA THR A 117 11.26 18.00 4.22
C THR A 117 10.63 17.36 5.45
N VAL A 118 11.37 17.31 6.55
CA VAL A 118 10.88 16.89 7.87
C VAL A 118 10.88 18.13 8.77
N SER A 119 9.73 18.73 8.94
CA SER A 119 9.64 20.04 9.61
C SER A 119 9.76 19.93 11.14
N ALA A 120 10.11 21.02 11.78
CA ALA A 120 10.21 21.09 13.23
C ALA A 120 8.90 20.73 13.94
N LEU A 121 9.01 20.16 15.14
CA LEU A 121 7.90 19.68 15.97
C LEU A 121 7.11 18.52 15.33
N SER A 122 7.59 17.96 14.21
CA SER A 122 7.01 16.73 13.66
C SER A 122 7.52 15.48 14.37
N THR A 123 6.73 14.39 14.28
CA THR A 123 7.11 13.10 14.84
C THR A 123 7.01 12.04 13.75
N VAL A 124 8.06 11.24 13.61
CA VAL A 124 8.11 10.08 12.70
C VAL A 124 8.16 8.82 13.55
N GLY A 125 7.11 8.03 13.54
CA GLY A 125 6.99 6.79 14.32
C GLY A 125 7.94 5.69 13.85
N ASP A 126 8.10 4.67 14.67
CA ASP A 126 8.99 3.54 14.44
C ASP A 126 8.68 2.84 13.10
N HIS A 127 9.70 2.38 12.41
CA HIS A 127 9.60 1.62 11.14
C HIS A 127 8.94 2.36 9.96
N SER A 128 8.73 3.67 10.08
CA SER A 128 8.08 4.48 9.04
C SER A 128 9.03 4.81 7.89
N VAL A 129 8.46 5.16 6.75
CA VAL A 129 9.23 5.53 5.55
C VAL A 129 8.75 6.87 5.00
N VAL A 130 9.69 7.77 4.75
CA VAL A 130 9.46 9.04 4.07
C VAL A 130 10.26 9.00 2.77
N PHE A 131 9.59 8.74 1.65
CA PHE A 131 10.24 8.60 0.34
C PHE A 131 10.65 9.95 -0.25
N THR A 132 11.49 9.88 -1.29
CA THR A 132 12.08 11.04 -1.98
C THR A 132 11.10 12.18 -2.21
N GLN A 133 11.55 13.41 -1.88
CA GLN A 133 10.78 14.66 -2.06
C GLN A 133 9.44 14.73 -1.29
N ALA A 134 9.20 13.81 -0.35
CA ALA A 134 8.01 13.89 0.49
C ALA A 134 8.14 14.99 1.55
N VAL A 135 6.99 15.52 1.98
CA VAL A 135 6.91 16.59 2.98
C VAL A 135 6.12 16.12 4.19
N LEU A 136 6.74 16.25 5.36
CA LEU A 136 6.08 16.14 6.65
C LEU A 136 6.09 17.52 7.32
N GLY A 137 4.94 18.15 7.38
CA GLY A 137 4.73 19.51 7.87
C GLY A 137 4.97 19.67 9.37
N HIS A 138 5.11 20.90 9.82
CA HIS A 138 5.37 21.20 11.22
C HIS A 138 4.24 20.70 12.15
N GLY A 139 4.61 20.10 13.26
CA GLY A 139 3.65 19.55 14.23
C GLY A 139 2.84 18.35 13.71
N ALA A 140 3.16 17.84 12.52
CA ALA A 140 2.51 16.64 12.00
C ALA A 140 3.11 15.36 12.63
N SER A 141 2.32 14.30 12.74
CA SER A 141 2.79 13.01 13.20
C SER A 141 2.57 11.93 12.14
N LEU A 142 3.58 11.10 11.96
CA LEU A 142 3.53 9.89 11.14
C LEU A 142 3.58 8.68 12.08
N GLY A 143 2.53 7.86 12.08
CA GLY A 143 2.40 6.67 12.94
C GLY A 143 3.39 5.57 12.59
N ASN A 144 3.48 4.54 13.44
CA ASN A 144 4.42 3.43 13.26
C ASN A 144 4.15 2.66 11.96
N GLY A 145 5.21 2.38 11.21
CA GLY A 145 5.12 1.65 9.94
C GLY A 145 4.35 2.38 8.84
N ALA A 146 3.99 3.65 9.04
CA ALA A 146 3.32 4.44 8.02
C ALA A 146 4.30 4.89 6.93
N VAL A 147 3.77 5.17 5.75
CA VAL A 147 4.56 5.48 4.57
C VAL A 147 4.06 6.76 3.90
N ILE A 148 4.97 7.68 3.63
CA ILE A 148 4.74 8.78 2.70
C ILE A 148 5.50 8.45 1.41
N ALA A 149 4.77 8.17 0.34
CA ALA A 149 5.33 7.84 -0.98
C ALA A 149 5.97 9.06 -1.65
N PRO A 150 6.75 8.89 -2.74
CA PRO A 150 7.47 10.00 -3.38
C PRO A 150 6.59 11.21 -3.69
N GLY A 151 7.04 12.40 -3.29
CA GLY A 151 6.32 13.65 -3.47
C GLY A 151 5.03 13.79 -2.66
N GLY A 152 4.70 12.86 -1.79
CA GLY A 152 3.53 12.96 -0.92
C GLY A 152 3.67 14.11 0.09
N VAL A 153 2.59 14.84 0.34
CA VAL A 153 2.58 16.03 1.22
C VAL A 153 1.62 15.83 2.37
N VAL A 154 2.18 15.69 3.54
CA VAL A 154 1.45 15.72 4.81
C VAL A 154 1.62 17.11 5.40
N ASN A 155 0.58 17.93 5.34
CA ASN A 155 0.67 19.32 5.79
C ASN A 155 0.74 19.45 7.32
N ALA A 156 0.76 20.70 7.79
CA ALA A 156 0.94 21.05 9.20
C ALA A 156 -0.13 20.39 10.11
N ARG A 157 0.31 19.86 11.26
CA ARG A 157 -0.50 19.29 12.34
C ARG A 157 -1.39 18.11 11.93
N VAL A 158 -1.18 17.52 10.75
CA VAL A 158 -1.86 16.29 10.34
C VAL A 158 -1.42 15.12 11.23
N GLN A 159 -2.38 14.29 11.63
CA GLN A 159 -2.15 13.07 12.38
C GLN A 159 -2.31 11.87 11.46
N VAL A 160 -1.21 11.21 11.09
CA VAL A 160 -1.22 9.99 10.26
C VAL A 160 -1.08 8.77 11.17
N GLY A 161 -2.06 7.89 11.15
CA GLY A 161 -2.11 6.68 11.96
C GLY A 161 -1.12 5.59 11.52
N ASP A 162 -0.98 4.57 12.37
CA ASP A 162 -0.08 3.44 12.12
C ASP A 162 -0.40 2.74 10.80
N ARG A 163 0.66 2.37 10.08
CA ARG A 163 0.59 1.67 8.79
C ARG A 163 -0.26 2.35 7.70
N ALA A 164 -0.64 3.61 7.90
CA ALA A 164 -1.30 4.38 6.85
C ALA A 164 -0.35 4.63 5.67
N TYR A 165 -0.90 4.81 4.49
CA TYR A 165 -0.16 5.02 3.26
C TYR A 165 -0.59 6.32 2.58
N ILE A 166 0.33 7.25 2.44
CA ILE A 166 0.12 8.48 1.67
C ILE A 166 0.76 8.28 0.31
N GLY A 167 -0.06 8.19 -0.74
CA GLY A 167 0.34 7.88 -2.11
C GLY A 167 1.23 8.94 -2.74
N SER A 168 1.89 8.56 -3.84
CA SER A 168 2.78 9.49 -4.58
C SER A 168 2.03 10.74 -5.02
N ASN A 169 2.61 11.93 -4.76
CA ASN A 169 2.03 13.24 -5.03
C ASN A 169 0.63 13.45 -4.42
N ALA A 170 0.24 12.66 -3.42
CA ALA A 170 -0.98 12.93 -2.67
C ALA A 170 -0.75 14.08 -1.69
N SER A 171 -1.81 14.82 -1.37
CA SER A 171 -1.77 15.90 -0.39
C SER A 171 -2.85 15.71 0.67
N VAL A 172 -2.47 15.84 1.93
CA VAL A 172 -3.40 15.88 3.07
C VAL A 172 -3.39 17.30 3.62
N LEU A 173 -4.53 17.97 3.64
CA LEU A 173 -4.64 19.35 4.12
C LEU A 173 -4.34 19.46 5.63
N PRO A 174 -3.99 20.64 6.14
CA PRO A 174 -3.66 20.84 7.55
C PRO A 174 -4.77 20.40 8.50
N ASP A 175 -4.36 20.05 9.74
CA ASP A 175 -5.26 19.75 10.86
C ASP A 175 -6.18 18.54 10.69
N LEU A 176 -5.88 17.65 9.71
CA LEU A 176 -6.64 16.44 9.44
C LEU A 176 -6.05 15.20 10.11
N THR A 177 -6.89 14.18 10.22
CA THR A 177 -6.51 12.85 10.67
C THR A 177 -6.62 11.84 9.52
N VAL A 178 -5.57 11.06 9.31
CA VAL A 178 -5.59 9.86 8.46
C VAL A 178 -5.51 8.65 9.39
N GLY A 179 -6.57 7.86 9.44
CA GLY A 179 -6.70 6.73 10.34
C GLY A 179 -5.65 5.63 10.08
N LYS A 180 -5.47 4.76 11.08
CA LYS A 180 -4.63 3.58 10.99
C LYS A 180 -5.02 2.72 9.79
N ASP A 181 -4.02 2.13 9.11
CA ASP A 181 -4.21 1.30 7.90
C ASP A 181 -4.97 1.99 6.75
N ALA A 182 -5.23 3.31 6.85
CA ALA A 182 -5.88 4.07 5.79
C ALA A 182 -4.92 4.36 4.62
N THR A 183 -5.50 4.60 3.45
CA THR A 183 -4.74 4.93 2.24
C THR A 183 -5.25 6.24 1.63
N VAL A 184 -4.37 7.20 1.40
CA VAL A 184 -4.61 8.31 0.49
C VAL A 184 -3.98 7.94 -0.85
N SER A 185 -4.79 7.76 -1.89
CA SER A 185 -4.33 7.28 -3.19
C SER A 185 -3.40 8.29 -3.87
N ALA A 186 -2.56 7.80 -4.80
CA ALA A 186 -1.66 8.68 -5.54
C ALA A 186 -2.41 9.83 -6.23
N CYS A 187 -1.80 11.02 -6.24
CA CYS A 187 -2.36 12.25 -6.81
C CYS A 187 -3.71 12.68 -6.22
N SER A 188 -4.06 12.22 -5.02
CA SER A 188 -5.32 12.58 -4.35
C SER A 188 -5.13 13.73 -3.38
N ALA A 189 -6.18 14.54 -3.17
CA ALA A 189 -6.19 15.63 -2.20
C ALA A 189 -7.22 15.38 -1.11
N ALA A 190 -6.77 14.94 0.07
CA ALA A 190 -7.62 14.77 1.23
C ALA A 190 -7.94 16.12 1.85
N ILE A 191 -9.24 16.48 1.85
CA ILE A 191 -9.78 17.74 2.40
C ILE A 191 -10.61 17.51 3.67
N GLY A 192 -10.72 16.27 4.14
CA GLY A 192 -11.38 15.86 5.37
C GLY A 192 -10.68 14.64 5.96
N ASP A 193 -11.09 14.27 7.17
CA ASP A 193 -10.53 13.13 7.88
C ASP A 193 -10.78 11.83 7.13
N ILE A 194 -9.79 10.93 7.18
CA ILE A 194 -9.86 9.62 6.56
C ILE A 194 -9.98 8.56 7.67
N PRO A 195 -11.07 7.80 7.73
CA PRO A 195 -11.26 6.77 8.75
C PRO A 195 -10.24 5.63 8.67
N GLU A 196 -10.09 4.88 9.78
CA GLU A 196 -9.26 3.68 9.83
C GLU A 196 -9.63 2.69 8.72
N GLY A 197 -8.61 2.17 8.02
CA GLY A 197 -8.75 1.19 6.94
C GLY A 197 -9.43 1.71 5.67
N ALA A 198 -9.82 2.98 5.63
CA ALA A 198 -10.46 3.58 4.46
C ALA A 198 -9.44 3.96 3.38
N THR A 199 -9.93 4.10 2.15
CA THR A 199 -9.16 4.64 1.03
C THR A 199 -9.77 5.96 0.57
N ALA A 200 -8.96 7.01 0.47
CA ALA A 200 -9.33 8.30 -0.11
C ALA A 200 -8.78 8.41 -1.53
N LEU A 201 -9.63 8.74 -2.50
CA LEU A 201 -9.25 8.82 -3.92
C LEU A 201 -9.85 10.05 -4.59
N GLY A 202 -9.05 10.76 -5.37
CA GLY A 202 -9.48 11.86 -6.24
C GLY A 202 -9.10 13.24 -5.71
N VAL A 203 -9.57 14.29 -6.43
CA VAL A 203 -9.35 15.71 -6.10
C VAL A 203 -10.68 16.46 -6.29
N PRO A 204 -11.36 16.82 -5.19
CA PRO A 204 -11.11 16.44 -3.80
C PRO A 204 -11.24 14.93 -3.60
N ALA A 205 -10.54 14.39 -2.59
CA ALA A 205 -10.58 12.95 -2.35
C ALA A 205 -11.90 12.54 -1.70
N GLU A 206 -12.54 11.53 -2.29
CA GLU A 206 -13.71 10.86 -1.73
C GLU A 206 -13.24 9.65 -0.91
N VAL A 207 -13.80 9.50 0.29
CA VAL A 207 -13.48 8.39 1.20
C VAL A 207 -14.29 7.16 0.81
N MET A 208 -13.60 6.05 0.63
CA MET A 208 -14.19 4.76 0.28
C MET A 208 -13.70 3.69 1.25
N GLY A 209 -14.60 2.81 1.69
CA GLY A 209 -14.27 1.80 2.70
C GLY A 209 -14.02 2.45 4.06
N GLY A 210 -13.51 1.66 4.98
CA GLY A 210 -13.42 2.04 6.39
C GLY A 210 -14.51 1.36 7.20
N SER A 211 -14.29 1.28 8.50
CA SER A 211 -15.16 0.62 9.48
C SER A 211 -16.49 1.38 9.68
N SER A 212 -17.24 1.58 8.60
CA SER A 212 -18.61 2.10 8.65
C SER A 212 -19.55 1.01 8.17
N ILE A 213 -20.27 0.43 9.10
CA ILE A 213 -21.53 -0.30 8.93
C ILE A 213 -21.73 -0.82 7.52
N MET A 214 -21.38 -2.09 7.27
CA MET A 214 -21.87 -2.78 6.09
C MET A 214 -23.37 -2.50 5.97
N PRO A 215 -23.87 -1.90 4.87
CA PRO A 215 -25.30 -1.91 4.63
C PRO A 215 -25.73 -3.38 4.67
N THR A 216 -26.79 -3.69 5.37
CA THR A 216 -27.41 -5.03 5.38
C THR A 216 -27.58 -5.46 3.92
N GLN A 217 -26.72 -6.40 3.49
CA GLN A 217 -26.76 -6.92 2.13
C GLN A 217 -28.11 -7.64 1.99
N ASP A 218 -28.99 -7.09 1.17
CA ASP A 218 -30.20 -7.81 0.77
C ASP A 218 -29.78 -9.03 -0.10
N ALA A 219 -30.67 -10.01 -0.21
CA ALA A 219 -30.40 -11.26 -0.97
C ALA A 219 -30.01 -10.98 -2.44
N ASP A 220 -30.40 -9.84 -2.97
CA ASP A 220 -30.11 -9.41 -4.33
C ASP A 220 -28.66 -8.93 -4.49
N THR A 221 -28.14 -8.16 -3.54
CA THR A 221 -26.74 -7.71 -3.52
C THR A 221 -25.79 -8.90 -3.36
N GLN A 222 -26.17 -9.88 -2.54
CA GLN A 222 -25.37 -11.09 -2.32
C GLN A 222 -25.29 -11.98 -3.59
N ALA A 223 -26.38 -12.07 -4.36
CA ALA A 223 -26.40 -12.77 -5.64
C ALA A 223 -25.47 -12.08 -6.66
N ILE A 224 -25.53 -10.74 -6.77
CA ILE A 224 -24.64 -9.96 -7.64
C ILE A 224 -23.16 -10.15 -7.22
N ALA A 225 -22.85 -10.14 -5.94
CA ALA A 225 -21.49 -10.37 -5.44
C ALA A 225 -20.96 -11.75 -5.84
N SER A 226 -21.80 -12.79 -5.79
CA SER A 226 -21.41 -14.14 -6.22
C SER A 226 -21.14 -14.22 -7.75
N ASP A 227 -21.96 -13.56 -8.55
CA ASP A 227 -21.76 -13.50 -10.00
C ASP A 227 -20.47 -12.73 -10.34
N LEU A 228 -20.20 -11.62 -9.65
CA LEU A 228 -18.96 -10.85 -9.80
C LEU A 228 -17.74 -11.65 -9.36
N SER A 229 -17.83 -12.41 -8.27
CA SER A 229 -16.77 -13.30 -7.79
C SER A 229 -16.35 -14.31 -8.87
N SER A 230 -17.35 -14.89 -9.56
CA SER A 230 -17.11 -15.79 -10.68
C SER A 230 -16.40 -15.10 -11.85
N VAL A 231 -16.74 -13.85 -12.15
CA VAL A 231 -16.08 -13.07 -13.22
C VAL A 231 -14.62 -12.75 -12.83
N PHE A 232 -14.38 -12.30 -11.60
CA PHE A 232 -13.05 -11.97 -11.12
C PHE A 232 -12.14 -13.20 -11.10
N GLY A 233 -12.67 -14.34 -10.62
CA GLY A 233 -11.95 -15.60 -10.59
C GLY A 233 -11.54 -16.08 -11.98
N VAL A 234 -12.42 -16.00 -12.96
CA VAL A 234 -12.12 -16.39 -14.35
C VAL A 234 -11.00 -15.53 -14.94
N VAL A 235 -11.05 -14.22 -14.76
CA VAL A 235 -10.03 -13.30 -15.32
C VAL A 235 -8.67 -13.48 -14.65
N LEU A 236 -8.65 -13.77 -13.34
CA LEU A 236 -7.41 -13.99 -12.59
C LEU A 236 -6.90 -15.44 -12.65
N GLY A 237 -7.69 -16.37 -13.19
CA GLY A 237 -7.34 -17.81 -13.20
C GLY A 237 -7.43 -18.46 -11.81
N VAL A 238 -8.23 -17.90 -10.89
CA VAL A 238 -8.42 -18.40 -9.51
C VAL A 238 -9.72 -19.17 -9.42
N GLN A 239 -9.68 -20.45 -9.02
CA GLN A 239 -10.84 -21.33 -8.97
C GLN A 239 -11.87 -20.99 -7.87
N ALA A 240 -11.43 -20.41 -6.75
CA ALA A 240 -12.30 -20.02 -5.65
C ALA A 240 -11.98 -18.57 -5.23
N TYR A 241 -12.64 -17.62 -5.87
CA TYR A 241 -12.49 -16.21 -5.59
C TYR A 241 -13.54 -15.77 -4.55
N SER A 242 -13.09 -15.29 -3.39
CA SER A 242 -13.99 -14.83 -2.32
C SER A 242 -14.63 -13.47 -2.65
N ASN A 243 -15.88 -13.26 -2.19
CA ASN A 243 -16.56 -11.98 -2.35
C ASN A 243 -15.83 -10.79 -1.72
N ASP A 244 -15.03 -11.03 -0.68
CA ASP A 244 -14.28 -9.98 0.04
C ASP A 244 -12.83 -9.83 -0.45
N MET A 245 -12.38 -10.69 -1.36
CA MET A 245 -11.01 -10.68 -1.88
C MET A 245 -10.78 -9.46 -2.76
N ASN A 246 -9.76 -8.67 -2.44
CA ASN A 246 -9.37 -7.51 -3.23
C ASN A 246 -8.68 -7.97 -4.52
N PHE A 247 -9.14 -7.46 -5.66
CA PHE A 247 -8.64 -7.81 -6.99
C PHE A 247 -7.13 -7.60 -7.17
N PHE A 248 -6.62 -6.49 -6.67
CA PHE A 248 -5.20 -6.15 -6.81
C PHE A 248 -4.32 -6.92 -5.83
N GLU A 249 -4.84 -7.23 -4.62
CA GLU A 249 -4.16 -8.10 -3.66
C GLU A 249 -4.10 -9.56 -4.12
N ALA A 250 -5.09 -9.99 -4.93
CA ALA A 250 -5.13 -11.30 -5.57
C ALA A 250 -4.21 -11.41 -6.81
N GLY A 251 -3.43 -10.36 -7.11
CA GLY A 251 -2.48 -10.33 -8.23
C GLY A 251 -3.02 -9.69 -9.51
N GLY A 252 -4.21 -9.12 -9.48
CA GLY A 252 -4.78 -8.39 -10.61
C GLY A 252 -3.99 -7.13 -10.96
N ASN A 253 -3.90 -6.83 -12.25
CA ASN A 253 -3.24 -5.65 -12.78
C ASN A 253 -4.22 -4.79 -13.61
N SER A 254 -3.76 -3.59 -14.04
CA SER A 254 -4.60 -2.64 -14.77
C SER A 254 -5.13 -3.19 -16.10
N LYS A 255 -4.41 -4.08 -16.78
CA LYS A 255 -4.89 -4.73 -18.00
C LYS A 255 -6.04 -5.69 -17.69
N GLN A 256 -5.86 -6.54 -16.69
CA GLN A 256 -6.89 -7.47 -16.25
C GLN A 256 -8.13 -6.75 -15.66
N ALA A 257 -7.97 -5.55 -15.09
CA ALA A 257 -9.09 -4.72 -14.67
C ALA A 257 -9.98 -4.29 -15.87
N LEU A 258 -9.38 -4.03 -17.04
CA LEU A 258 -10.13 -3.80 -18.28
C LEU A 258 -10.87 -5.07 -18.73
N ASP A 259 -10.22 -6.22 -18.62
CA ASP A 259 -10.84 -7.51 -18.99
C ASP A 259 -12.02 -7.84 -18.07
N VAL A 260 -11.90 -7.60 -16.75
CA VAL A 260 -13.00 -7.71 -15.77
C VAL A 260 -14.15 -6.78 -16.12
N ARG A 261 -13.88 -5.51 -16.41
CA ARG A 261 -14.88 -4.54 -16.83
C ARG A 261 -15.67 -5.05 -18.03
N GLN A 262 -14.97 -5.52 -19.06
CA GLN A 262 -15.61 -6.04 -20.27
C GLN A 262 -16.45 -7.29 -19.96
N ALA A 263 -15.91 -8.20 -19.14
CA ALA A 263 -16.62 -9.42 -18.77
C ALA A 263 -17.88 -9.14 -17.91
N ILE A 264 -17.85 -8.13 -17.04
CA ILE A 264 -19.03 -7.66 -16.29
C ILE A 264 -20.09 -7.13 -17.26
N GLN A 265 -19.70 -6.30 -18.23
CA GLN A 265 -20.62 -5.78 -19.25
C GLN A 265 -21.26 -6.90 -20.06
N ASP A 266 -20.46 -7.87 -20.52
CA ASP A 266 -20.90 -8.92 -21.41
C ASP A 266 -21.76 -9.98 -20.70
N LYS A 267 -21.38 -10.38 -19.49
CA LYS A 267 -22.04 -11.45 -18.72
C LYS A 267 -23.18 -10.97 -17.84
N LEU A 268 -23.00 -9.81 -17.18
CA LEU A 268 -23.94 -9.32 -16.18
C LEU A 268 -24.72 -8.09 -16.66
N GLY A 269 -24.31 -7.47 -17.77
CA GLY A 269 -24.99 -6.33 -18.36
C GLY A 269 -24.79 -5.00 -17.60
N PHE A 270 -23.89 -4.97 -16.62
CA PHE A 270 -23.57 -3.74 -15.90
C PHE A 270 -22.46 -2.95 -16.60
N SER A 271 -22.65 -1.66 -16.76
CA SER A 271 -21.61 -0.75 -17.25
C SER A 271 -20.88 -0.16 -16.07
N ILE A 272 -19.60 -0.49 -15.92
CA ILE A 272 -18.72 0.08 -14.91
C ILE A 272 -17.55 0.81 -15.57
N SER A 273 -16.99 1.80 -14.90
CA SER A 273 -15.76 2.46 -15.33
C SER A 273 -14.54 1.70 -14.81
N VAL A 274 -13.36 1.99 -15.38
CA VAL A 274 -12.10 1.49 -14.82
C VAL A 274 -11.86 2.04 -13.42
N VAL A 275 -12.32 3.26 -13.16
CA VAL A 275 -12.23 3.90 -11.84
C VAL A 275 -13.04 3.11 -10.81
N ASP A 276 -14.18 2.53 -11.18
CA ASP A 276 -14.99 1.71 -10.27
C ASP A 276 -14.26 0.44 -9.84
N MET A 277 -13.36 -0.12 -10.67
CA MET A 277 -12.50 -1.25 -10.29
C MET A 277 -11.52 -0.89 -9.16
N PHE A 278 -11.05 0.35 -9.15
CA PHE A 278 -10.21 0.84 -8.06
C PHE A 278 -11.01 1.25 -6.83
N ARG A 279 -12.22 1.78 -7.04
CA ARG A 279 -13.15 2.15 -5.95
C ARG A 279 -13.71 0.93 -5.23
N CYS A 280 -14.08 -0.09 -5.96
CA CYS A 280 -14.75 -1.29 -5.48
C CYS A 280 -13.95 -2.53 -5.87
N PRO A 281 -12.75 -2.74 -5.31
CA PRO A 281 -11.83 -3.77 -5.77
C PRO A 281 -12.21 -5.19 -5.35
N SER A 282 -13.31 -5.37 -4.61
CA SER A 282 -13.83 -6.71 -4.29
C SER A 282 -15.26 -6.90 -4.85
N PRO A 283 -15.68 -8.14 -5.12
CA PRO A 283 -17.05 -8.45 -5.55
C PRO A 283 -18.13 -7.87 -4.65
N ALA A 284 -17.96 -7.94 -3.33
CA ALA A 284 -18.91 -7.41 -2.37
C ALA A 284 -19.06 -5.88 -2.45
N LEU A 285 -17.95 -5.14 -2.54
CA LEU A 285 -17.96 -3.69 -2.71
C LEU A 285 -18.56 -3.28 -4.05
N MET A 286 -18.20 -3.99 -5.12
CA MET A 286 -18.74 -3.74 -6.45
C MET A 286 -20.25 -4.00 -6.50
N ALA A 287 -20.74 -5.08 -5.88
CA ALA A 287 -22.16 -5.39 -5.80
C ALA A 287 -22.93 -4.31 -5.04
N SER A 288 -22.38 -3.81 -3.93
CA SER A 288 -22.98 -2.71 -3.16
C SER A 288 -23.03 -1.41 -3.96
N HIS A 289 -21.97 -1.10 -4.70
CA HIS A 289 -21.91 0.07 -5.60
C HIS A 289 -22.97 -0.01 -6.70
N LEU A 290 -23.10 -1.17 -7.34
CA LEU A 290 -24.10 -1.41 -8.38
C LEU A 290 -25.53 -1.41 -7.82
N GLY A 291 -25.74 -1.90 -6.60
CA GLY A 291 -27.04 -1.89 -5.92
C GLY A 291 -27.50 -0.50 -5.50
N GLY A 292 -26.57 0.35 -5.02
CA GLY A 292 -26.85 1.73 -4.60
C GLY A 292 -27.13 2.71 -5.76
N SER A 293 -26.52 2.48 -6.92
CA SER A 293 -26.72 3.29 -8.13
C SER A 293 -28.03 3.01 -8.87
N ALA A 294 -28.81 2.05 -8.45
CA ALA A 294 -29.83 1.40 -9.26
C ALA A 294 -31.28 1.59 -8.79
N ASN A 295 -31.64 2.71 -8.22
CA ASN A 295 -33.07 3.03 -8.09
C ASN A 295 -33.79 3.26 -9.44
N GLY A 296 -33.09 3.17 -10.58
CA GLY A 296 -33.67 3.39 -11.90
C GLY A 296 -33.44 2.30 -12.96
N SER A 297 -32.35 1.49 -12.88
CA SER A 297 -31.97 0.63 -14.01
C SER A 297 -31.98 -0.89 -13.73
N ILE A 298 -31.97 -1.34 -12.48
CA ILE A 298 -31.99 -2.79 -12.14
C ILE A 298 -33.31 -3.44 -12.57
N HIS A 299 -34.45 -2.74 -12.43
CA HIS A 299 -35.73 -3.28 -12.85
C HIS A 299 -35.82 -3.57 -14.38
N GLN A 300 -35.12 -2.74 -15.19
CA GLN A 300 -35.13 -2.94 -16.66
C GLN A 300 -34.20 -4.08 -17.09
N SER A 301 -33.03 -4.22 -16.46
CA SER A 301 -32.07 -5.28 -16.78
C SER A 301 -32.55 -6.67 -16.33
N ARG A 302 -33.23 -6.79 -15.18
CA ARG A 302 -33.84 -8.04 -14.71
C ARG A 302 -35.02 -8.50 -15.56
N ALA A 303 -35.84 -7.58 -16.02
CA ALA A 303 -36.95 -7.91 -16.95
C ALA A 303 -36.36 -8.44 -18.27
N ALA A 304 -35.25 -7.91 -18.76
CA ALA A 304 -34.57 -8.40 -19.96
C ALA A 304 -33.93 -9.79 -19.75
N MET A 305 -33.29 -10.06 -18.60
CA MET A 305 -32.72 -11.37 -18.26
C MET A 305 -33.81 -12.46 -18.08
N ARG A 306 -34.91 -12.15 -17.38
CA ARG A 306 -36.04 -13.07 -17.26
C ARG A 306 -36.63 -13.44 -18.63
N LYS A 307 -36.77 -12.46 -19.55
CA LYS A 307 -37.21 -12.70 -20.94
C LYS A 307 -36.24 -13.58 -21.75
N ARG A 308 -34.91 -13.43 -21.54
CA ARG A 308 -33.89 -14.29 -22.19
C ARG A 308 -33.92 -15.73 -21.66
N ARG A 309 -34.04 -15.95 -20.33
CA ARG A 309 -34.12 -17.28 -19.71
C ARG A 309 -35.44 -18.01 -20.07
N SER A 310 -36.55 -17.30 -20.25
CA SER A 310 -37.81 -17.90 -20.67
C SER A 310 -37.84 -18.27 -22.16
N ARG A 311 -36.97 -17.70 -23.02
CA ARG A 311 -36.82 -18.04 -24.43
C ARG A 311 -35.77 -19.12 -24.71
N ALA A 312 -34.97 -19.54 -23.70
CA ALA A 312 -33.93 -20.56 -23.81
C ALA A 312 -34.32 -21.90 -23.18
N ARG A 313 -35.58 -22.15 -22.90
CA ARG A 313 -36.09 -23.50 -22.58
C ARG A 313 -36.80 -24.08 -23.82
N PRO A 314 -36.34 -25.30 -24.25
CA PRO A 314 -36.98 -26.04 -25.38
C PRO A 314 -38.38 -26.48 -25.03
#